data_8d37b61eb88aca7045d081b8582b742b
#
_entry.id   8d37b61eb88aca7045d081b8582b742b
#
_cell.length_a   1.000
_cell.length_b   1.000
_cell.length_c   1.000
_cell.angle_alpha   90.00
_cell.angle_beta   90.00
_cell.angle_gamma   90.00
#
_symmetry.space_group_name_H-M   'P 1'
#
loop_
_entity.id
_entity.type
_entity.pdbx_description
1 polymer ?
#
loop_
_entity_poly.entity_id
_entity_poly.type
_entity_poly.pdbx_seq_one_letter_code
_entity_poly.pdbx_strand_id
1 'polypeptide(L)'
;MSLPKILSVDDSRTMRMMVKRAFRNFQCELFEAADGAEGLAAAIANKPDLIVLDYNMPVMDGVTMLRNMRENAELKRTPVIMLSAEDSNEIISTVARLGVRDYIIKPFEDENLLSKVTRIINLKRKPETDQPPVV
;
A
#
# COMPACT_ATOMS: atom_id res chain seq x y z
N MET A 1 -3.73 -13.51 17.91
CA MET A 1 -3.51 -13.33 16.46
C MET A 1 -3.23 -11.88 16.13
N SER A 2 -2.22 -11.65 15.35
CA SER A 2 -1.85 -10.29 14.99
C SER A 2 -2.75 -9.77 13.87
N LEU A 3 -2.95 -8.44 13.85
CA LEU A 3 -3.69 -7.79 12.79
C LEU A 3 -2.81 -7.73 11.53
N PRO A 4 -3.41 -7.73 10.34
CA PRO A 4 -2.63 -7.49 9.14
C PRO A 4 -1.97 -6.12 9.18
N LYS A 5 -0.74 -6.06 8.70
CA LYS A 5 0.06 -4.84 8.66
C LYS A 5 0.12 -4.30 7.24
N ILE A 6 -0.22 -3.05 7.09
CA ILE A 6 -0.23 -2.38 5.79
C ILE A 6 0.70 -1.18 5.84
N LEU A 7 1.58 -1.07 4.87
CA LEU A 7 2.50 0.06 4.76
C LEU A 7 2.08 0.92 3.56
N SER A 8 1.84 2.20 3.82
CA SER A 8 1.53 3.19 2.79
C SER A 8 2.76 4.04 2.54
N VAL A 9 3.28 4.02 1.31
CA VAL A 9 4.47 4.76 0.93
C VAL A 9 4.11 5.75 -0.16
N ASP A 10 4.15 7.05 0.17
CA ASP A 10 3.76 8.12 -0.72
C ASP A 10 4.34 9.42 -0.19
N ASP A 11 4.89 10.27 -1.06
CA ASP A 11 5.42 11.55 -0.62
C ASP A 11 4.32 12.56 -0.33
N SER A 12 3.11 12.32 -0.78
CA SER A 12 1.97 13.18 -0.52
C SER A 12 1.29 12.79 0.80
N ARG A 13 1.34 13.68 1.77
CA ARG A 13 0.65 13.47 3.04
C ARG A 13 -0.86 13.27 2.82
N THR A 14 -1.44 14.05 1.89
CA THR A 14 -2.86 13.93 1.56
C THR A 14 -3.20 12.54 1.04
N MET A 15 -2.36 11.99 0.18
CA MET A 15 -2.60 10.65 -0.35
C MET A 15 -2.47 9.59 0.75
N ARG A 16 -1.49 9.73 1.65
CA ARG A 16 -1.37 8.81 2.79
C ARG A 16 -2.60 8.88 3.69
N MET A 17 -3.14 10.09 3.88
CA MET A 17 -4.39 10.26 4.66
C MET A 17 -5.58 9.59 3.97
N MET A 18 -5.65 9.66 2.64
CA MET A 18 -6.71 9.01 1.89
C MET A 18 -6.63 7.49 2.00
N VAL A 19 -5.43 6.95 1.94
CA VAL A 19 -5.21 5.50 2.13
C VAL A 19 -5.62 5.11 3.55
N LYS A 20 -5.16 5.87 4.54
CA LYS A 20 -5.50 5.62 5.95
C LYS A 20 -7.01 5.64 6.16
N ARG A 21 -7.68 6.62 5.56
CA ARG A 21 -9.14 6.74 5.70
C ARG A 21 -9.87 5.56 5.07
N ALA A 22 -9.35 5.04 3.96
CA ALA A 22 -9.96 3.87 3.32
C ALA A 22 -9.97 2.66 4.25
N PHE A 23 -8.98 2.53 5.13
CA PHE A 23 -8.85 1.39 6.04
C PHE A 23 -9.46 1.61 7.42
N ARG A 24 -10.03 2.79 7.69
CA ARG A 24 -10.47 3.15 9.04
C ARG A 24 -11.51 2.21 9.67
N ASN A 25 -12.29 1.54 8.85
CA ASN A 25 -13.34 0.64 9.33
C ASN A 25 -12.89 -0.83 9.38
N PHE A 26 -11.60 -1.08 9.20
CA PHE A 26 -11.06 -2.43 9.15
C PHE A 26 -10.02 -2.66 10.24
N GLN A 27 -9.90 -3.91 10.65
CA GLN A 27 -8.94 -4.32 11.67
C GLN A 27 -7.57 -4.53 11.01
N CYS A 28 -6.70 -3.56 11.15
CA CYS A 28 -5.34 -3.62 10.59
C CYS A 28 -4.44 -2.59 11.29
N GLU A 29 -3.14 -2.80 11.18
CA GLU A 29 -2.15 -1.81 11.59
C GLU A 29 -1.63 -1.12 10.36
N LEU A 30 -1.64 0.21 10.37
CA LEU A 30 -1.20 1.00 9.23
C LEU A 30 0.07 1.76 9.57
N PHE A 31 1.07 1.61 8.71
CA PHE A 31 2.34 2.32 8.80
C PHE A 31 2.49 3.23 7.60
N GLU A 32 3.22 4.32 7.74
CA GLU A 32 3.41 5.30 6.67
C GLU A 32 4.88 5.60 6.45
N ALA A 33 5.23 5.92 5.21
CA ALA A 33 6.55 6.39 4.85
C ALA A 33 6.41 7.43 3.73
N ALA A 34 7.31 8.41 3.70
CA ALA A 34 7.22 9.55 2.79
C ALA A 34 8.04 9.41 1.51
N ASP A 35 8.89 8.40 1.42
CA ASP A 35 9.67 8.11 0.21
C ASP A 35 10.08 6.65 0.20
N GLY A 36 10.71 6.23 -0.89
CA GLY A 36 11.11 4.84 -1.05
C GLY A 36 12.17 4.36 -0.06
N ALA A 37 13.07 5.24 0.34
CA ALA A 37 14.11 4.88 1.31
C ALA A 37 13.50 4.63 2.69
N GLU A 38 12.64 5.54 3.16
CA GLU A 38 11.87 5.34 4.39
C GLU A 38 10.99 4.12 4.29
N GLY A 39 10.35 3.93 3.13
CA GLY A 39 9.47 2.81 2.87
C GLY A 39 10.19 1.48 2.99
N LEU A 40 11.37 1.38 2.40
CA LEU A 40 12.18 0.17 2.48
C LEU A 40 12.58 -0.12 3.92
N ALA A 41 13.03 0.90 4.66
CA ALA A 41 13.40 0.75 6.06
C ALA A 41 12.19 0.31 6.91
N ALA A 42 11.03 0.92 6.69
CA ALA A 42 9.80 0.56 7.39
C ALA A 42 9.36 -0.87 7.07
N ALA A 43 9.51 -1.29 5.81
CA ALA A 43 9.17 -2.65 5.40
C ALA A 43 10.07 -3.68 6.07
N ILE A 44 11.35 -3.39 6.16
CA ILE A 44 12.31 -4.28 6.84
C ILE A 44 11.98 -4.38 8.33
N ALA A 45 11.68 -3.24 8.96
CA ALA A 45 11.41 -3.19 10.39
C ALA A 45 10.08 -3.84 10.78
N ASN A 46 9.04 -3.65 9.98
CA ASN A 46 7.67 -4.04 10.34
C ASN A 46 7.16 -5.28 9.63
N LYS A 47 7.77 -5.67 8.53
CA LYS A 47 7.38 -6.84 7.71
C LYS A 47 5.88 -6.80 7.37
N PRO A 48 5.43 -5.80 6.60
CA PRO A 48 4.02 -5.67 6.31
C PRO A 48 3.48 -6.82 5.47
N ASP A 49 2.19 -7.05 5.58
CA ASP A 49 1.49 -8.05 4.79
C ASP A 49 1.13 -7.51 3.41
N LEU A 50 1.10 -6.20 3.27
CA LEU A 50 0.79 -5.52 2.01
C LEU A 50 1.42 -4.13 2.03
N ILE A 51 1.94 -3.72 0.88
CA ILE A 51 2.44 -2.35 0.69
C ILE A 51 1.64 -1.67 -0.41
N VAL A 52 1.13 -0.47 -0.10
CA VAL A 52 0.51 0.42 -1.07
C VAL A 52 1.57 1.47 -1.41
N LEU A 53 2.08 1.44 -2.63
CA LEU A 53 3.30 2.13 -3.01
C LEU A 53 3.07 3.11 -4.15
N ASP A 54 3.42 4.38 -3.93
CA ASP A 54 3.39 5.39 -4.97
C ASP A 54 4.54 5.20 -5.97
N TYR A 55 4.24 5.43 -7.24
CA TYR A 55 5.23 5.29 -8.30
C TYR A 55 6.28 6.43 -8.27
N ASN A 56 5.83 7.68 -8.17
CA ASN A 56 6.69 8.85 -8.22
C ASN A 56 6.95 9.45 -6.83
N MET A 57 8.19 9.37 -6.37
CA MET A 57 8.60 9.94 -5.07
C MET A 57 10.02 10.47 -5.17
N PRO A 58 10.37 11.48 -4.35
CA PRO A 58 11.76 11.94 -4.27
C PRO A 58 12.63 10.93 -3.52
N VAL A 59 13.92 11.11 -3.57
CA VAL A 59 14.95 10.31 -2.89
C VAL A 59 15.05 8.91 -3.49
N MET A 60 14.01 8.11 -3.37
CA MET A 60 13.92 6.79 -4.00
C MET A 60 12.49 6.59 -4.49
N ASP A 61 12.32 6.38 -5.78
CA ASP A 61 10.99 6.17 -6.36
C ASP A 61 10.46 4.76 -6.11
N GLY A 62 9.19 4.55 -6.48
CA GLY A 62 8.51 3.28 -6.22
C GLY A 62 9.16 2.10 -6.93
N VAL A 63 9.60 2.29 -8.16
CA VAL A 63 10.23 1.19 -8.93
C VAL A 63 11.55 0.77 -8.28
N THR A 64 12.35 1.75 -7.84
CA THR A 64 13.62 1.45 -7.20
C THR A 64 13.41 0.74 -5.85
N MET A 65 12.43 1.22 -5.07
CA MET A 65 12.07 0.54 -3.82
C MET A 65 11.64 -0.90 -4.11
N LEU A 66 10.79 -1.09 -5.12
CA LEU A 66 10.28 -2.39 -5.48
C LEU A 66 11.40 -3.35 -5.90
N ARG A 67 12.36 -2.86 -6.69
CA ARG A 67 13.52 -3.67 -7.08
C ARG A 67 14.33 -4.11 -5.86
N ASN A 68 14.57 -3.17 -4.94
CA ASN A 68 15.29 -3.48 -3.72
C ASN A 68 14.56 -4.51 -2.87
N MET A 69 13.23 -4.41 -2.81
CA MET A 69 12.41 -5.40 -2.10
C MET A 69 12.56 -6.80 -2.70
N ARG A 70 12.56 -6.90 -4.03
CA ARG A 70 12.63 -8.20 -4.73
C ARG A 70 13.99 -8.85 -4.55
N GLU A 71 15.01 -8.09 -4.21
CA GLU A 71 16.34 -8.60 -3.92
C GLU A 71 16.55 -8.92 -2.43
N ASN A 72 15.61 -8.54 -1.58
CA ASN A 72 15.68 -8.76 -0.14
C ASN A 72 14.95 -10.07 0.21
N ALA A 73 15.64 -10.98 0.87
CA ALA A 73 15.10 -12.31 1.19
C ALA A 73 13.80 -12.26 2.01
N GLU A 74 13.66 -11.25 2.88
CA GLU A 74 12.47 -11.10 3.71
C GLU A 74 11.31 -10.40 3.02
N LEU A 75 11.60 -9.59 1.99
CA LEU A 75 10.60 -8.76 1.32
C LEU A 75 10.25 -9.21 -0.09
N LYS A 76 10.98 -10.16 -0.64
CA LYS A 76 10.82 -10.54 -2.06
C LYS A 76 9.42 -11.07 -2.42
N ARG A 77 8.65 -11.50 -1.45
CA ARG A 77 7.30 -12.01 -1.66
C ARG A 77 6.20 -11.09 -1.12
N THR A 78 6.59 -9.97 -0.52
CA THR A 78 5.61 -9.04 0.04
C THR A 78 4.74 -8.47 -1.10
N PRO A 79 3.41 -8.61 -0.99
CA PRO A 79 2.52 -8.07 -2.03
C PRO A 79 2.57 -6.55 -2.08
N VAL A 80 2.54 -6.01 -3.30
CA VAL A 80 2.54 -4.57 -3.54
C VAL A 80 1.39 -4.19 -4.47
N ILE A 81 0.65 -3.17 -4.09
CA ILE A 81 -0.28 -2.47 -4.98
C ILE A 81 0.36 -1.15 -5.32
N MET A 82 0.54 -0.86 -6.60
CA MET A 82 1.14 0.38 -7.06
C MET A 82 0.06 1.44 -7.29
N LEU A 83 0.31 2.65 -6.79
CA LEU A 83 -0.53 3.81 -7.09
C LEU A 83 0.24 4.77 -7.99
N SER A 84 -0.40 5.29 -9.02
CA SER A 84 0.26 6.25 -9.91
C SER A 84 -0.76 7.15 -10.60
N ALA A 85 -0.35 8.37 -10.89
CA ALA A 85 -1.14 9.27 -11.73
C ALA A 85 -1.00 8.93 -13.21
N GLU A 86 -0.09 8.04 -13.57
CA GLU A 86 0.19 7.68 -14.94
C GLU A 86 -0.38 6.32 -15.32
N ASP A 87 -0.87 6.22 -16.55
CA ASP A 87 -1.51 5.00 -17.07
C ASP A 87 -0.77 4.40 -18.27
N SER A 88 0.50 4.75 -18.43
CA SER A 88 1.33 4.26 -19.53
C SER A 88 1.46 2.74 -19.49
N ASN A 89 1.27 2.10 -20.66
CA ASN A 89 1.47 0.65 -20.77
C ASN A 89 2.90 0.23 -20.45
N GLU A 90 3.86 1.10 -20.73
CA GLU A 90 5.27 0.83 -20.42
C GLU A 90 5.50 0.74 -18.92
N ILE A 91 4.94 1.67 -18.16
CA ILE A 91 5.05 1.69 -16.70
C ILE A 91 4.36 0.47 -16.11
N ILE A 92 3.14 0.19 -16.56
CA ILE A 92 2.36 -0.94 -16.08
C ILE A 92 3.10 -2.25 -16.35
N SER A 93 3.68 -2.41 -17.54
CA SER A 93 4.47 -3.59 -17.88
C SER A 93 5.71 -3.74 -17.01
N THR A 94 6.40 -2.62 -16.75
CA THR A 94 7.60 -2.63 -15.93
C THR A 94 7.30 -3.12 -14.50
N VAL A 95 6.28 -2.55 -13.87
CA VAL A 95 5.95 -2.92 -12.50
C VAL A 95 5.34 -4.33 -12.42
N ALA A 96 4.61 -4.75 -13.46
CA ALA A 96 4.09 -6.11 -13.52
C ALA A 96 5.22 -7.15 -13.53
N ARG A 97 6.29 -6.88 -14.27
CA ARG A 97 7.47 -7.76 -14.29
C ARG A 97 8.16 -7.84 -12.92
N LEU A 98 8.01 -6.81 -12.10
CA LEU A 98 8.54 -6.78 -10.75
C LEU A 98 7.57 -7.39 -9.73
N GLY A 99 6.48 -7.99 -10.20
CA GLY A 99 5.58 -8.74 -9.36
C GLY A 99 4.56 -7.91 -8.59
N VAL A 100 4.24 -6.71 -9.08
CA VAL A 100 3.15 -5.91 -8.49
C VAL A 100 1.84 -6.68 -8.67
N ARG A 101 1.06 -6.78 -7.60
CA ARG A 101 -0.20 -7.51 -7.61
C ARG A 101 -1.30 -6.75 -8.32
N ASP A 102 -1.30 -5.43 -8.19
CA ASP A 102 -2.30 -4.61 -8.84
C ASP A 102 -1.79 -3.19 -9.03
N TYR A 103 -2.46 -2.43 -9.87
CA TYR A 103 -2.09 -1.08 -10.24
C TYR A 103 -3.34 -0.21 -10.20
N ILE A 104 -3.28 0.90 -9.49
CA ILE A 104 -4.43 1.81 -9.35
C ILE A 104 -4.03 3.19 -9.84
N ILE A 105 -4.85 3.78 -10.72
CA ILE A 105 -4.63 5.13 -11.22
C ILE A 105 -5.21 6.14 -10.23
N LYS A 106 -4.42 7.15 -9.89
CA LYS A 106 -4.87 8.26 -9.05
C LYS A 106 -5.69 9.27 -9.87
N PRO A 107 -6.68 9.90 -9.29
CA PRO A 107 -7.23 9.67 -7.96
C PRO A 107 -8.06 8.38 -7.89
N PHE A 108 -8.11 7.79 -6.72
CA PHE A 108 -8.86 6.54 -6.53
C PHE A 108 -9.96 6.71 -5.49
N GLU A 109 -10.95 5.83 -5.55
CA GLU A 109 -11.98 5.76 -4.53
C GLU A 109 -11.66 4.64 -3.55
N ASP A 110 -12.13 4.79 -2.29
CA ASP A 110 -11.90 3.81 -1.23
C ASP A 110 -12.26 2.39 -1.68
N GLU A 111 -13.42 2.25 -2.33
CA GLU A 111 -13.89 0.95 -2.78
C GLU A 111 -12.98 0.28 -3.79
N ASN A 112 -12.37 1.07 -4.67
CA ASN A 112 -11.44 0.55 -5.66
C ASN A 112 -10.19 -0.02 -4.98
N LEU A 113 -9.64 0.73 -4.04
CA LEU A 113 -8.48 0.28 -3.27
C LEU A 113 -8.83 -0.97 -2.45
N LEU A 114 -9.93 -0.91 -1.70
CA LEU A 114 -10.34 -2.01 -0.83
C LEU A 114 -10.64 -3.29 -1.59
N SER A 115 -11.27 -3.19 -2.78
CA SER A 115 -11.58 -4.38 -3.58
C SER A 115 -10.31 -5.11 -4.01
N LYS A 116 -9.24 -4.36 -4.30
CA LYS A 116 -7.96 -4.96 -4.67
C LYS A 116 -7.20 -5.53 -3.47
N VAL A 117 -7.26 -4.82 -2.36
CA VAL A 117 -6.63 -5.25 -1.11
C VAL A 117 -7.22 -6.57 -0.62
N THR A 118 -8.56 -6.69 -0.66
CA THR A 118 -9.23 -7.90 -0.16
C THR A 118 -8.98 -9.13 -1.00
N ARG A 119 -8.48 -8.99 -2.21
CA ARG A 119 -8.03 -10.11 -3.04
C ARG A 119 -6.67 -10.65 -2.60
N ILE A 120 -5.95 -9.86 -1.82
CA ILE A 120 -4.56 -10.17 -1.44
C ILE A 120 -4.48 -10.58 0.03
N ILE A 121 -5.10 -9.82 0.91
CA ILE A 121 -5.10 -10.09 2.35
C ILE A 121 -6.52 -10.14 2.88
N ASN A 122 -6.69 -10.85 3.98
CA ASN A 122 -8.00 -10.97 4.63
C ASN A 122 -8.19 -9.80 5.60
N LEU A 123 -9.07 -8.87 5.22
CA LEU A 123 -9.44 -7.74 6.05
C LEU A 123 -10.79 -7.98 6.70
N LYS A 124 -10.86 -7.77 7.99
CA LYS A 124 -12.10 -7.88 8.76
C LYS A 124 -12.55 -6.50 9.16
N ARG A 125 -13.86 -6.25 9.05
CA ARG A 125 -14.43 -5.00 9.50
C ARG A 125 -14.39 -4.90 11.02
N LYS A 126 -14.26 -3.69 11.52
CA LYS A 126 -14.41 -3.42 12.95
C LYS A 126 -15.86 -3.64 13.35
N PRO A 127 -16.12 -4.05 14.61
CA PRO A 127 -17.49 -4.22 15.09
C PRO A 127 -18.28 -2.90 15.02
N GLU A 128 -19.51 -2.95 14.53
CA GLU A 128 -20.38 -1.78 14.44
C GLU A 128 -20.80 -1.26 15.81
N THR A 129 -20.78 -2.15 16.81
CA THR A 129 -21.15 -1.79 18.19
C THR A 129 -20.24 -0.72 18.77
N ASP A 130 -19.07 -0.48 18.19
CA ASP A 130 -18.12 0.53 18.64
C ASP A 130 -18.49 1.93 18.13
N GLN A 131 -19.46 2.03 17.26
CA GLN A 131 -19.88 3.31 16.72
C GLN A 131 -20.99 3.90 17.54
N PRO A 132 -20.94 5.23 17.84
CA PRO A 132 -22.05 5.87 18.52
C PRO A 132 -23.28 5.85 17.64
N PRO A 133 -24.48 5.80 18.24
CA PRO A 133 -25.69 5.82 17.45
C PRO A 133 -25.80 7.11 16.65
N VAL A 134 -26.27 6.98 15.44
CA VAL A 134 -26.52 8.14 14.58
C VAL A 134 -27.87 8.71 14.95
N VAL A 135 -27.86 9.99 15.31
CA VAL A 135 -29.07 10.66 15.72
C VAL A 135 -29.61 11.53 14.59
#